data_f1cee832df9b0da3bb9cd654d9189854
#
_entry.id   f1cee832df9b0da3bb9cd654d9189854
#
_cell.length_a   1.000
_cell.length_b   1.000
_cell.length_c   1.000
_cell.angle_alpha   90.00
_cell.angle_beta   90.00
_cell.angle_gamma   90.00
#
_symmetry.space_group_name_H-M   'P 1'
#
loop_
_entity.id
_entity.type
_entity.pdbx_description
1 polymer ?
#
loop_
_entity_poly.entity_id
_entity_poly.type
_entity_poly.pdbx_seq_one_letter_code
_entity_poly.pdbx_strand_id
1 'polypeptide(L)'
;MTTVFDIPADIFNPALAKAMADHDAVSMPDWAGYVKTAVDRERPPAQADWWYARSAAILRKIARNGPIGVTHLAQAFGGKKDNGAMPNTPGVASRHIIRTSLQQLEEAGLVEKVPTKVVEGEDGPVQLYAGRRITAAGQKLVNGVAHSVREETESMYPGLDKY
;
A
#
# COMPACT_ATOMS: atom_id res chain seq x y z
N MET A 1 20.76 11.55 -3.85
CA MET A 1 19.93 11.17 -2.67
C MET A 1 18.95 10.11 -3.14
N THR A 2 19.00 8.89 -2.59
CA THR A 2 18.16 7.76 -3.05
C THR A 2 16.75 7.89 -2.49
N THR A 3 15.76 7.78 -3.35
CA THR A 3 14.33 7.92 -3.02
C THR A 3 13.54 6.69 -3.46
N VAL A 4 12.26 6.62 -3.08
CA VAL A 4 11.35 5.55 -3.50
C VAL A 4 11.16 5.46 -5.02
N PHE A 5 11.51 6.51 -5.77
CA PHE A 5 11.38 6.55 -7.23
C PHE A 5 12.54 5.84 -7.94
N ASP A 6 13.70 5.78 -7.30
CA ASP A 6 14.94 5.27 -7.87
C ASP A 6 15.06 3.74 -7.78
N ILE A 7 14.28 3.11 -6.87
CA ILE A 7 14.36 1.68 -6.57
C ILE A 7 13.20 0.92 -7.22
N PRO A 8 13.46 -0.19 -7.95
CA PRO A 8 12.43 -1.09 -8.48
C PRO A 8 11.54 -1.68 -7.38
N ALA A 9 10.27 -1.97 -7.71
CA ALA A 9 9.28 -2.42 -6.73
C ALA A 9 9.55 -3.82 -6.18
N ASP A 10 10.16 -4.67 -6.98
CA ASP A 10 10.49 -6.06 -6.67
C ASP A 10 11.54 -6.17 -5.56
N ILE A 11 12.52 -5.28 -5.53
CA ILE A 11 13.54 -5.17 -4.47
C ILE A 11 12.98 -4.37 -3.28
N PHE A 12 12.31 -3.24 -3.56
CA PHE A 12 11.86 -2.32 -2.54
C PHE A 12 10.75 -2.89 -1.63
N ASN A 13 9.72 -3.52 -2.23
CA ASN A 13 8.56 -3.97 -1.44
C ASN A 13 8.91 -5.04 -0.39
N PRO A 14 9.77 -6.05 -0.65
CA PRO A 14 10.18 -7.00 0.38
C PRO A 14 10.96 -6.34 1.54
N ALA A 15 11.84 -5.39 1.23
CA ALA A 15 12.58 -4.66 2.25
C ALA A 15 11.66 -3.80 3.13
N LEU A 16 10.73 -3.08 2.49
CA LEU A 16 9.73 -2.30 3.22
C LEU A 16 8.77 -3.18 4.01
N ALA A 17 8.42 -4.38 3.52
CA ALA A 17 7.58 -5.33 4.26
C ALA A 17 8.25 -5.80 5.55
N LYS A 18 9.56 -6.03 5.56
CA LYS A 18 10.33 -6.32 6.78
C LYS A 18 10.25 -5.16 7.77
N ALA A 19 10.48 -3.94 7.32
CA ALA A 19 10.36 -2.76 8.17
C ALA A 19 8.93 -2.55 8.72
N MET A 20 7.89 -2.96 7.95
CA MET A 20 6.51 -2.95 8.45
C MET A 20 6.24 -4.05 9.48
N ALA A 21 6.86 -5.21 9.37
CA ALA A 21 6.73 -6.29 10.34
C ALA A 21 7.37 -5.95 11.70
N ASP A 22 8.41 -5.12 11.68
CA ASP A 22 9.09 -4.62 12.88
C ASP A 22 8.33 -3.45 13.55
N HIS A 23 7.26 -2.95 12.92
CA HIS A 23 6.53 -1.78 13.42
C HIS A 23 5.31 -2.21 14.25
N ASP A 24 5.30 -1.88 15.55
CA ASP A 24 4.28 -2.31 16.52
C ASP A 24 2.82 -2.00 16.12
N ALA A 25 2.60 -0.89 15.42
CA ALA A 25 1.25 -0.48 14.99
C ALA A 25 0.72 -1.25 13.78
N VAL A 26 1.57 -2.01 13.08
CA VAL A 26 1.16 -2.81 11.91
C VAL A 26 1.11 -4.28 12.31
N SER A 27 -0.08 -4.81 12.51
CA SER A 27 -0.27 -6.21 12.90
C SER A 27 -1.23 -6.92 11.95
N MET A 28 -0.96 -8.21 11.71
CA MET A 28 -1.84 -9.04 10.89
C MET A 28 -3.13 -9.34 11.67
N PRO A 29 -4.32 -8.98 11.18
CA PRO A 29 -5.58 -9.30 11.84
C PRO A 29 -5.88 -10.82 11.81
N ASP A 30 -6.59 -11.35 12.83
CA ASP A 30 -6.92 -12.77 12.96
C ASP A 30 -7.64 -13.35 11.72
N TRP A 31 -8.51 -12.54 11.11
CA TRP A 31 -9.26 -12.95 9.92
C TRP A 31 -8.40 -13.00 8.65
N ALA A 32 -7.20 -12.43 8.64
CA ALA A 32 -6.36 -12.32 7.44
C ALA A 32 -5.92 -13.68 6.87
N GLY A 33 -5.81 -14.71 7.72
CA GLY A 33 -5.46 -16.07 7.29
C GLY A 33 -6.54 -16.77 6.45
N TYR A 34 -7.78 -16.28 6.46
CA TYR A 34 -8.95 -16.97 5.86
C TYR A 34 -9.54 -16.26 4.65
N VAL A 35 -9.09 -15.06 4.31
CA VAL A 35 -9.74 -14.22 3.30
C VAL A 35 -9.00 -14.18 1.98
N LYS A 36 -9.76 -14.06 0.89
CA LYS A 36 -9.22 -13.71 -0.42
C LYS A 36 -8.95 -12.21 -0.49
N THR A 37 -7.88 -11.82 -1.15
CA THR A 37 -7.46 -10.40 -1.25
C THR A 37 -8.26 -9.59 -2.27
N ALA A 38 -8.91 -10.24 -3.23
CA ALA A 38 -9.66 -9.58 -4.30
C ALA A 38 -10.76 -10.50 -4.87
N VAL A 39 -11.70 -9.94 -5.61
CA VAL A 39 -12.80 -10.67 -6.27
C VAL A 39 -12.29 -11.62 -7.36
N ASP A 40 -11.18 -11.24 -8.01
CA ASP A 40 -10.52 -12.00 -9.07
C ASP A 40 -9.67 -13.17 -8.54
N ARG A 41 -9.42 -13.24 -7.22
CA ARG A 41 -8.62 -14.31 -6.62
C ARG A 41 -9.49 -15.51 -6.25
N GLU A 42 -9.03 -16.70 -6.61
CA GLU A 42 -9.71 -17.96 -6.26
C GLU A 42 -9.33 -18.45 -4.86
N ARG A 43 -8.09 -18.21 -4.45
CA ARG A 43 -7.49 -18.72 -3.21
C ARG A 43 -6.98 -17.60 -2.31
N PRO A 44 -6.90 -17.85 -0.99
CA PRO A 44 -6.16 -16.97 -0.06
C PRO A 44 -4.69 -16.87 -0.46
N PRO A 45 -3.95 -15.85 0.02
CA PRO A 45 -2.51 -15.73 -0.19
C PRO A 45 -1.76 -16.94 0.37
N ALA A 46 -0.74 -17.41 -0.37
CA ALA A 46 0.11 -18.52 0.06
C ALA A 46 1.21 -18.07 1.04
N GLN A 47 1.60 -16.79 1.01
CA GLN A 47 2.61 -16.21 1.90
C GLN A 47 1.99 -15.91 3.26
N ALA A 48 2.66 -16.33 4.33
CA ALA A 48 2.18 -16.08 5.70
C ALA A 48 2.23 -14.59 6.08
N ASP A 49 3.21 -13.89 5.56
CA ASP A 49 3.51 -12.46 5.82
C ASP A 49 2.88 -11.49 4.81
N TRP A 50 1.94 -11.97 4.02
CA TRP A 50 1.32 -11.18 2.94
C TRP A 50 0.73 -9.83 3.38
N TRP A 51 0.32 -9.73 4.66
CA TRP A 51 -0.25 -8.52 5.22
C TRP A 51 0.74 -7.36 5.23
N TYR A 52 1.97 -7.64 5.67
CA TYR A 52 3.05 -6.66 5.70
C TYR A 52 3.49 -6.27 4.28
N ALA A 53 3.56 -7.24 3.38
CA ALA A 53 3.83 -6.97 1.97
C ALA A 53 2.75 -6.07 1.31
N ARG A 54 1.47 -6.29 1.66
CA ARG A 54 0.37 -5.45 1.19
C ARG A 54 0.44 -4.04 1.78
N SER A 55 0.71 -3.91 3.07
CA SER A 55 0.84 -2.63 3.76
C SER A 55 2.02 -1.83 3.21
N ALA A 56 3.16 -2.48 2.96
CA ALA A 56 4.32 -1.88 2.30
C ALA A 56 3.99 -1.38 0.88
N ALA A 57 3.32 -2.20 0.07
CA ALA A 57 2.92 -1.82 -1.27
C ALA A 57 1.90 -0.65 -1.29
N ILE A 58 1.01 -0.57 -0.30
CA ILE A 58 0.08 0.56 -0.12
C ILE A 58 0.87 1.82 0.23
N LEU A 59 1.77 1.76 1.23
CA LEU A 59 2.59 2.90 1.64
C LEU A 59 3.44 3.42 0.47
N ARG A 60 4.08 2.52 -0.29
CA ARG A 60 4.84 2.89 -1.50
C ARG A 60 3.97 3.58 -2.55
N LYS A 61 2.75 3.11 -2.79
CA LYS A 61 1.83 3.77 -3.75
C LYS A 61 1.44 5.17 -3.29
N ILE A 62 1.19 5.37 -1.99
CA ILE A 62 0.87 6.69 -1.42
C ILE A 62 2.08 7.62 -1.55
N ALA A 63 3.29 7.13 -1.26
CA ALA A 63 4.52 7.92 -1.40
C ALA A 63 4.77 8.40 -2.83
N ARG A 64 4.45 7.55 -3.83
CA ARG A 64 4.67 7.88 -5.25
C ARG A 64 3.58 8.73 -5.90
N ASN A 65 2.32 8.45 -5.54
CA ASN A 65 1.17 9.03 -6.26
C ASN A 65 0.54 10.22 -5.52
N GLY A 66 1.00 10.51 -4.29
CA GLY A 66 0.38 11.52 -3.43
C GLY A 66 -0.97 11.06 -2.87
N PRO A 67 -1.89 11.98 -2.60
CA PRO A 67 -3.17 11.65 -1.97
C PRO A 67 -3.97 10.64 -2.78
N ILE A 68 -4.29 9.48 -2.17
CA ILE A 68 -5.02 8.41 -2.84
C ILE A 68 -6.10 7.82 -1.93
N GLY A 69 -7.28 7.57 -2.50
CA GLY A 69 -8.43 7.01 -1.79
C GLY A 69 -8.50 5.48 -1.89
N VAL A 70 -9.32 4.87 -1.00
CA VAL A 70 -9.53 3.42 -0.96
C VAL A 70 -10.02 2.85 -2.29
N THR A 71 -10.87 3.57 -3.03
CA THR A 71 -11.40 3.10 -4.32
C THR A 71 -10.30 2.97 -5.37
N HIS A 72 -9.42 3.96 -5.49
CA HIS A 72 -8.30 3.92 -6.41
C HIS A 72 -7.28 2.83 -6.04
N LEU A 73 -7.02 2.66 -4.73
CA LEU A 73 -6.18 1.55 -4.26
C LEU A 73 -6.81 0.19 -4.57
N ALA A 74 -8.14 0.04 -4.43
CA ALA A 74 -8.83 -1.20 -4.77
C ALA A 74 -8.72 -1.54 -6.25
N GLN A 75 -8.77 -0.55 -7.13
CA GLN A 75 -8.53 -0.72 -8.57
C GLN A 75 -7.05 -1.09 -8.83
N ALA A 76 -6.12 -0.40 -8.19
CA ALA A 76 -4.68 -0.60 -8.38
C ALA A 76 -4.17 -1.98 -7.91
N PHE A 77 -4.86 -2.61 -6.95
CA PHE A 77 -4.58 -3.95 -6.43
C PHE A 77 -5.55 -5.02 -6.96
N GLY A 78 -6.47 -4.66 -7.84
CA GLY A 78 -7.34 -5.58 -8.54
C GLY A 78 -6.63 -6.31 -9.68
N GLY A 79 -7.36 -7.20 -10.30
CA GLY A 79 -6.86 -7.98 -11.42
C GLY A 79 -8.00 -8.40 -12.36
N LYS A 80 -7.70 -9.30 -13.24
CA LYS A 80 -8.62 -9.86 -14.19
C LYS A 80 -9.37 -11.05 -13.54
N LYS A 81 -10.70 -10.96 -13.49
CA LYS A 81 -11.55 -12.07 -13.03
C LYS A 81 -11.83 -13.00 -14.19
N ASP A 82 -11.51 -14.27 -14.03
CA ASP A 82 -11.90 -15.32 -14.96
C ASP A 82 -13.39 -15.67 -14.75
N ASN A 83 -14.16 -15.66 -15.84
CA ASN A 83 -15.58 -16.01 -15.88
C ASN A 83 -15.82 -17.32 -16.65
N GLY A 84 -14.78 -18.13 -16.86
CA GLY A 84 -14.86 -19.37 -17.64
C GLY A 84 -15.08 -19.10 -19.14
N ALA A 85 -16.20 -19.56 -19.70
CA ALA A 85 -16.53 -19.35 -21.12
C ALA A 85 -16.92 -17.91 -21.50
N MET A 86 -17.18 -17.05 -20.51
CA MET A 86 -17.50 -15.64 -20.71
C MET A 86 -16.23 -14.78 -20.74
N PRO A 87 -16.24 -13.59 -21.37
CA PRO A 87 -15.10 -12.68 -21.35
C PRO A 87 -14.68 -12.29 -19.93
N ASN A 88 -13.38 -12.18 -19.72
CA ASN A 88 -12.81 -11.74 -18.45
C ASN A 88 -13.21 -10.30 -18.14
N THR A 89 -13.55 -10.04 -16.89
CA THR A 89 -13.91 -8.72 -16.37
C THR A 89 -12.89 -8.21 -15.36
N PRO A 90 -12.68 -6.88 -15.21
CA PRO A 90 -11.82 -6.35 -14.17
C PRO A 90 -12.44 -6.62 -12.79
N GLY A 91 -11.64 -7.21 -11.90
CA GLY A 91 -11.97 -7.41 -10.48
C GLY A 91 -11.26 -6.39 -9.61
N VAL A 92 -11.92 -5.90 -8.56
CA VAL A 92 -11.33 -4.98 -7.60
C VAL A 92 -10.85 -5.71 -6.34
N ALA A 93 -9.79 -5.21 -5.74
CA ALA A 93 -9.30 -5.72 -4.47
C ALA A 93 -10.26 -5.40 -3.31
N SER A 94 -10.16 -6.18 -2.24
CA SER A 94 -10.97 -6.01 -1.04
C SER A 94 -10.74 -4.62 -0.42
N ARG A 95 -11.79 -3.80 -0.38
CA ARG A 95 -11.75 -2.48 0.25
C ARG A 95 -11.58 -2.56 1.76
N HIS A 96 -12.03 -3.66 2.38
CA HIS A 96 -11.85 -3.89 3.81
C HIS A 96 -10.37 -4.04 4.17
N ILE A 97 -9.66 -4.91 3.47
CA ILE A 97 -8.20 -5.10 3.64
C ILE A 97 -7.45 -3.77 3.52
N ILE A 98 -7.74 -3.02 2.44
CA ILE A 98 -7.10 -1.73 2.19
C ILE A 98 -7.41 -0.71 3.30
N ARG A 99 -8.68 -0.66 3.76
CA ARG A 99 -9.10 0.27 4.80
C ARG A 99 -8.43 -0.04 6.13
N THR A 100 -8.38 -1.31 6.53
CA THR A 100 -7.72 -1.75 7.77
C THR A 100 -6.22 -1.47 7.74
N SER A 101 -5.55 -1.79 6.62
CA SER A 101 -4.13 -1.46 6.46
C SER A 101 -3.87 0.05 6.53
N LEU A 102 -4.72 0.87 5.90
CA LEU A 102 -4.61 2.34 5.99
C LEU A 102 -4.84 2.87 7.40
N GLN A 103 -5.74 2.28 8.17
CA GLN A 103 -5.95 2.64 9.57
C GLN A 103 -4.72 2.34 10.42
N GLN A 104 -4.11 1.17 10.27
CA GLN A 104 -2.86 0.83 10.94
C GLN A 104 -1.71 1.77 10.54
N LEU A 105 -1.60 2.13 9.27
CA LEU A 105 -0.60 3.12 8.81
C LEU A 105 -0.87 4.54 9.34
N GLU A 106 -2.14 4.92 9.58
CA GLU A 106 -2.50 6.16 10.26
C GLU A 106 -2.12 6.13 11.75
N GLU A 107 -2.39 5.01 12.44
CA GLU A 107 -2.01 4.79 13.84
C GLU A 107 -0.49 4.79 14.01
N ALA A 108 0.24 4.25 13.04
CA ALA A 108 1.70 4.32 12.94
C ALA A 108 2.23 5.74 12.68
N GLY A 109 1.36 6.72 12.36
CA GLY A 109 1.76 8.07 11.99
C GLY A 109 2.46 8.20 10.64
N LEU A 110 2.44 7.15 9.80
CA LEU A 110 3.12 7.13 8.49
C LEU A 110 2.31 7.79 7.38
N VAL A 111 0.98 7.82 7.53
CA VAL A 111 0.06 8.49 6.59
C VAL A 111 -0.97 9.33 7.35
N GLU A 112 -1.51 10.33 6.66
CA GLU A 112 -2.55 11.21 7.21
C GLU A 112 -3.69 11.42 6.23
N LYS A 113 -4.89 11.70 6.75
CA LYS A 113 -6.07 12.06 5.94
C LYS A 113 -5.94 13.47 5.40
N VAL A 114 -6.26 13.65 4.12
CA VAL A 114 -6.27 14.99 3.51
C VAL A 114 -7.68 15.55 3.55
N PRO A 115 -7.95 16.57 4.38
CA PRO A 115 -9.26 17.20 4.43
C PRO A 115 -9.53 17.98 3.14
N THR A 116 -10.77 17.93 2.66
CA THR A 116 -11.18 18.64 1.43
C THR A 116 -12.16 19.74 1.75
N LYS A 117 -13.40 19.38 2.04
CA LYS A 117 -14.47 20.32 2.34
C LYS A 117 -15.38 19.80 3.45
N VAL A 118 -16.03 20.70 4.14
CA VAL A 118 -17.09 20.39 5.08
C VAL A 118 -18.43 20.49 4.31
N VAL A 119 -19.29 19.49 4.49
CA VAL A 119 -20.63 19.46 3.91
C VAL A 119 -21.62 19.39 5.08
N GLU A 120 -22.67 20.20 5.03
CA GLU A 120 -23.78 20.12 5.98
C GLU A 120 -24.57 18.84 5.70
N GLY A 121 -24.58 17.91 6.65
CA GLY A 121 -25.43 16.71 6.66
C GLY A 121 -26.61 16.87 7.60
N GLU A 122 -27.53 15.90 7.58
CA GLU A 122 -28.71 15.90 8.46
C GLU A 122 -28.35 15.89 9.95
N ASP A 123 -27.22 15.25 10.30
CA ASP A 123 -26.70 15.14 11.68
C ASP A 123 -25.62 16.21 12.03
N GLY A 124 -25.42 17.22 11.16
CA GLY A 124 -24.41 18.27 11.35
C GLY A 124 -23.32 18.30 10.29
N PRO A 125 -22.27 19.15 10.46
CA PRO A 125 -21.22 19.31 9.47
C PRO A 125 -20.32 18.06 9.40
N VAL A 126 -20.16 17.50 8.20
CA VAL A 126 -19.33 16.33 7.93
C VAL A 126 -18.09 16.74 7.15
N GLN A 127 -16.91 16.45 7.70
CA GLN A 127 -15.63 16.66 7.02
C GLN A 127 -15.41 15.58 5.96
N LEU A 128 -15.23 15.97 4.71
CA LEU A 128 -14.84 15.09 3.62
C LEU A 128 -13.32 15.03 3.45
N TYR A 129 -12.83 13.89 2.98
CA TYR A 129 -11.39 13.62 2.78
C TYR A 129 -11.10 13.18 1.35
N ALA A 130 -10.03 13.71 0.75
CA ALA A 130 -9.54 13.34 -0.58
C ALA A 130 -8.69 12.04 -0.62
N GLY A 131 -8.62 11.34 0.49
CA GLY A 131 -7.78 10.15 0.66
C GLY A 131 -6.71 10.37 1.71
N ARG A 132 -5.59 9.67 1.54
CA ARG A 132 -4.44 9.73 2.46
C ARG A 132 -3.19 10.12 1.72
N ARG A 133 -2.36 10.91 2.37
CA ARG A 133 -1.00 11.25 1.92
C ARG A 133 0.03 10.76 2.91
N ILE A 134 1.27 10.65 2.46
CA ILE A 134 2.39 10.28 3.33
C ILE A 134 2.77 11.45 4.24
N THR A 135 3.13 11.16 5.48
CA THR A 135 3.67 12.13 6.43
C THR A 135 5.18 12.29 6.27
N ALA A 136 5.79 13.27 6.93
CA ALA A 136 7.24 13.41 6.97
C ALA A 136 7.94 12.20 7.60
N ALA A 137 7.35 11.58 8.62
CA ALA A 137 7.84 10.35 9.25
C ALA A 137 7.78 9.16 8.28
N GLY A 138 6.66 9.01 7.57
CA GLY A 138 6.50 7.98 6.54
C GLY A 138 7.50 8.15 5.39
N GLN A 139 7.71 9.39 4.93
CA GLN A 139 8.67 9.68 3.87
C GLN A 139 10.11 9.37 4.31
N LYS A 140 10.46 9.70 5.56
CA LYS A 140 11.77 9.37 6.14
C LYS A 140 11.99 7.85 6.19
N LEU A 141 10.99 7.08 6.63
CA LEU A 141 11.07 5.62 6.67
C LEU A 141 11.24 5.03 5.27
N VAL A 142 10.40 5.45 4.31
CA VAL A 142 10.44 4.98 2.91
C VAL A 142 11.78 5.29 2.25
N ASN A 143 12.31 6.50 2.43
CA ASN A 143 13.62 6.88 1.89
C ASN A 143 14.77 6.17 2.61
N GLY A 144 14.65 5.90 3.92
CA GLY A 144 15.63 5.12 4.68
C GLY A 144 15.73 3.69 4.15
N VAL A 145 14.59 3.04 3.88
CA VAL A 145 14.56 1.72 3.24
C VAL A 145 15.13 1.77 1.81
N ALA A 146 14.79 2.79 1.02
CA ALA A 146 15.37 2.97 -0.32
C ALA A 146 16.90 3.06 -0.27
N HIS A 147 17.43 3.77 0.71
CA HIS A 147 18.88 3.90 0.90
C HIS A 147 19.53 2.56 1.31
N SER A 148 18.88 1.76 2.16
CA SER A 148 19.43 0.46 2.60
C SER A 148 19.50 -0.59 1.48
N VAL A 149 18.63 -0.53 0.47
CA VAL A 149 18.62 -1.47 -0.66
C VAL A 149 19.33 -0.95 -1.91
N ARG A 150 19.97 0.23 -1.81
CA ARG A 150 20.64 0.87 -2.93
C ARG A 150 21.75 0.00 -3.53
N GLU A 151 22.65 -0.51 -2.71
CA GLU A 151 23.79 -1.34 -3.15
C GLU A 151 23.33 -2.62 -3.88
N GLU A 152 22.28 -3.27 -3.36
CA GLU A 152 21.67 -4.44 -3.99
C GLU A 152 21.09 -4.08 -5.36
N THR A 153 20.41 -2.92 -5.46
CA THR A 153 19.83 -2.44 -6.71
C THR A 153 20.91 -2.10 -7.74
N GLU A 154 21.97 -1.42 -7.34
CA GLU A 154 23.11 -1.08 -8.22
C GLU A 154 23.83 -2.34 -8.74
N SER A 155 23.93 -3.39 -7.91
CA SER A 155 24.51 -4.67 -8.34
C SER A 155 23.65 -5.41 -9.36
N MET A 156 22.32 -5.34 -9.23
CA MET A 156 21.38 -5.99 -10.16
C MET A 156 21.20 -5.21 -11.47
N TYR A 157 21.32 -3.89 -11.43
CA TYR A 157 21.11 -2.99 -12.56
C TYR A 157 22.35 -2.12 -12.81
N PRO A 158 23.41 -2.67 -13.45
CA PRO A 158 24.63 -1.91 -13.76
C PRO A 158 24.31 -0.67 -14.59
N GLY A 159 24.77 0.48 -14.12
CA GLY A 159 24.54 1.77 -14.78
C GLY A 159 23.56 2.70 -14.04
N LEU A 160 22.86 2.22 -13.03
CA LEU A 160 22.08 3.08 -12.11
C LEU A 160 22.98 3.95 -11.24
N ASP A 161 24.23 3.56 -11.03
CA ASP A 161 25.26 4.31 -10.31
C ASP A 161 25.62 5.66 -10.96
N LYS A 162 25.23 5.86 -12.22
CA LYS A 162 25.48 7.10 -12.99
C LYS A 162 24.45 8.20 -12.74
N TYR A 163 23.33 7.88 -12.11
CA TYR A 163 22.22 8.76 -11.81
C TYR A 163 22.00 8.89 -10.30
#